data_bc8e9cbf6b8fca480aa7a4c06c74a0a4
#
_entry.id   bc8e9cbf6b8fca480aa7a4c06c74a0a4
#
_cell.length_a   1.000
_cell.length_b   1.000
_cell.length_c   1.000
_cell.angle_alpha   90.00
_cell.angle_beta   90.00
_cell.angle_gamma   90.00
#
_symmetry.space_group_name_H-M   'P 1'
#
loop_
_entity.id
_entity.type
_entity.pdbx_description
1 polymer ?
#
loop_
_entity_poly.entity_id
_entity_poly.type
_entity_poly.pdbx_seq_one_letter_code
_entity_poly.pdbx_strand_id
1 'polypeptide(L)'
;MEPCSVLPLEFGQNQLMTNRNRPSRLGIFLLIGLLISPAGQAASIGGNLPDLGDESAAVLSPQDERRIGEDFMRQARVQLDLLDDPELNEYLQDLGRRLTTGVDGLPEFHFFLVNNPAINAFAVPGGFIGVHTGLLLAARSEAELAAVLAHETAHITQRHIPRMIAESRRISGPALAAILAGILIAASGQPGGEAAILLTTAGMAQNEINFTRAFEQEADRIGMNILNNAGYDARAMPGFFEQMEQLTRLYENNLPEFLRSHPVTGRRIAESRNHAESFPVRSNPDASAFVHMQARLRVLGSKPEEALKLFRAKLETRETPHQAADQYGYALALFANKRHEEARRETALLLKVRTDYAPYHILRAEIELATGNKPAGLKVYADAGRQFPASLALIQRHASALLKSGQPAQAQQLLDKAVRQRPREPALYKLLASAAGESGKRMEAHRAYGEYYFLTGQPRAAIEQFELALRF
;
A
#
# COMPACT_ATOMS: atom_id res chain seq x y z
N MET A 1 36.03 6.33 0.59
CA MET A 1 34.76 7.09 0.80
C MET A 1 34.06 7.09 -0.54
N GLU A 2 33.29 6.04 -0.78
CA GLU A 2 32.49 5.96 -2.01
C GLU A 2 31.25 6.85 -1.87
N PRO A 3 30.90 7.63 -2.89
CA PRO A 3 29.66 8.39 -2.86
C PRO A 3 28.49 7.41 -2.93
N CYS A 4 27.54 7.57 -2.00
CA CYS A 4 26.28 6.87 -1.98
C CYS A 4 25.58 7.06 -3.35
N SER A 5 25.70 6.07 -4.23
CA SER A 5 25.07 6.09 -5.55
C SER A 5 23.56 6.05 -5.35
N VAL A 6 22.93 7.19 -5.60
CA VAL A 6 21.49 7.26 -5.82
C VAL A 6 21.21 6.40 -7.04
N LEU A 7 20.60 5.24 -6.83
CA LEU A 7 20.12 4.38 -7.89
C LEU A 7 19.24 5.18 -8.84
N PRO A 8 19.51 5.19 -10.14
CA PRO A 8 18.57 5.74 -11.10
C PRO A 8 17.28 4.95 -11.01
N LEU A 9 16.14 5.64 -11.02
CA LEU A 9 14.86 5.03 -11.34
C LEU A 9 14.90 4.59 -12.81
N GLU A 10 15.65 3.53 -13.07
CA GLU A 10 15.45 2.78 -14.30
C GLU A 10 14.09 2.12 -14.17
N PHE A 11 13.27 2.32 -15.18
CA PHE A 11 12.15 1.42 -15.46
C PHE A 11 12.73 0.01 -15.41
N GLY A 12 12.50 -0.70 -14.31
CA GLY A 12 13.12 -1.96 -14.06
C GLY A 12 12.81 -2.92 -15.19
N GLN A 13 13.81 -3.23 -15.97
CA GLN A 13 13.80 -4.42 -16.78
C GLN A 13 13.86 -5.60 -15.82
N ASN A 14 12.73 -5.97 -15.24
CA ASN A 14 12.58 -7.30 -14.67
C ASN A 14 12.65 -8.29 -15.83
N GLN A 15 13.87 -8.64 -16.19
CA GLN A 15 14.10 -9.87 -16.93
C GLN A 15 13.64 -11.01 -16.05
N LEU A 16 12.52 -11.58 -16.42
CA LEU A 16 12.15 -12.95 -16.03
C LEU A 16 13.25 -13.88 -16.58
N MET A 17 14.38 -13.92 -15.90
CA MET A 17 15.33 -14.99 -16.08
C MET A 17 14.75 -16.21 -15.36
N THR A 18 14.21 -17.14 -16.14
CA THR A 18 14.03 -18.53 -15.75
C THR A 18 15.41 -19.09 -15.38
N ASN A 19 15.80 -18.95 -14.14
CA ASN A 19 17.00 -19.60 -13.64
C ASN A 19 16.62 -20.95 -13.05
N ARG A 20 16.62 -21.96 -13.92
CA ARG A 20 16.77 -23.36 -13.53
C ARG A 20 18.18 -23.53 -12.95
N ASN A 21 18.25 -24.10 -11.77
CA ASN A 21 19.39 -24.57 -11.01
C ASN A 21 19.97 -23.56 -10.00
N ARG A 22 19.41 -23.56 -8.82
CA ARG A 22 20.18 -23.34 -7.59
C ARG A 22 19.99 -24.54 -6.67
N PRO A 23 21.10 -25.11 -6.14
CA PRO A 23 21.02 -26.20 -5.18
C PRO A 23 20.39 -25.72 -3.88
N SER A 24 19.50 -26.52 -3.35
CA SER A 24 18.93 -26.39 -2.01
C SER A 24 20.05 -26.32 -0.98
N ARG A 25 20.32 -25.15 -0.46
CA ARG A 25 21.01 -25.02 0.82
C ARG A 25 19.93 -24.73 1.87
N LEU A 26 19.49 -25.83 2.46
CA LEU A 26 18.79 -25.87 3.74
C LEU A 26 19.74 -25.26 4.78
N GLY A 27 19.51 -24.00 5.08
CA GLY A 27 20.13 -23.29 6.16
C GLY A 27 19.04 -22.49 6.85
N ILE A 28 18.08 -23.20 7.46
CA ILE A 28 17.15 -22.61 8.42
C ILE A 28 17.98 -22.31 9.67
N PHE A 29 18.61 -21.13 9.70
CA PHE A 29 19.06 -20.58 10.96
C PHE A 29 17.84 -20.04 11.70
N LEU A 30 17.36 -20.87 12.59
CA LEU A 30 16.44 -20.53 13.67
C LEU A 30 17.14 -19.48 14.55
N LEU A 31 17.04 -18.21 14.21
CA LEU A 31 17.41 -17.11 15.08
C LEU A 31 16.19 -16.71 15.93
N ILE A 32 15.74 -17.69 16.74
CA ILE A 32 14.93 -17.40 17.93
C ILE A 32 15.95 -17.01 19.01
N GLY A 33 16.43 -15.80 18.91
CA GLY A 33 17.33 -15.18 19.85
C GLY A 33 16.65 -14.07 20.63
N LEU A 34 16.15 -14.41 21.81
CA LEU A 34 16.05 -13.55 23.01
C LEU A 34 15.45 -12.14 22.81
N LEU A 35 14.14 -12.05 22.97
CA LEU A 35 13.49 -10.87 23.55
C LEU A 35 13.00 -11.24 24.96
N ILE A 36 13.93 -11.62 25.84
CA ILE A 36 13.70 -11.58 27.28
C ILE A 36 14.51 -10.40 27.78
N SER A 37 13.91 -9.22 27.78
CA SER A 37 14.41 -8.11 28.58
C SER A 37 13.84 -8.25 29.99
N PRO A 38 14.65 -8.09 31.04
CA PRO A 38 14.16 -8.17 32.42
C PRO A 38 13.15 -7.06 32.68
N ALA A 39 12.10 -7.39 33.43
CA ALA A 39 11.07 -6.48 33.88
C ALA A 39 11.70 -5.30 34.66
N GLY A 40 11.84 -4.17 33.99
CA GLY A 40 12.07 -2.89 34.64
C GLY A 40 10.71 -2.35 35.09
N GLN A 41 10.58 -2.03 36.36
CA GLN A 41 9.40 -1.46 36.97
C GLN A 41 8.99 -0.19 36.23
N ALA A 42 7.85 -0.21 35.56
CA ALA A 42 7.23 0.98 34.99
C ALA A 42 6.44 1.69 36.07
N ALA A 43 6.89 2.89 36.43
CA ALA A 43 6.09 3.82 37.20
C ALA A 43 4.90 4.27 36.34
N SER A 44 3.70 3.88 36.73
CA SER A 44 2.46 4.32 36.11
C SER A 44 2.08 5.70 36.64
N ILE A 45 2.08 6.70 35.78
CA ILE A 45 1.38 7.98 36.06
C ILE A 45 0.60 8.35 34.80
N GLY A 46 -0.73 8.39 34.92
CA GLY A 46 -1.64 8.94 33.93
C GLY A 46 -2.66 7.93 33.40
N GLY A 47 -3.77 7.80 34.11
CA GLY A 47 -4.80 6.82 33.81
C GLY A 47 -5.61 7.15 32.57
N ASN A 48 -5.57 6.26 31.62
CA ASN A 48 -6.77 5.88 30.88
C ASN A 48 -7.28 4.61 31.55
N LEU A 49 -8.41 4.70 32.23
CA LEU A 49 -9.12 3.52 32.72
C LEU A 49 -9.40 2.62 31.52
N PRO A 50 -9.07 1.31 31.59
CA PRO A 50 -9.46 0.37 30.54
C PRO A 50 -10.97 0.43 30.37
N ASP A 51 -11.43 0.42 29.14
CA ASP A 51 -12.85 0.22 28.85
C ASP A 51 -13.28 -1.10 29.52
N LEU A 52 -14.19 -1.03 30.50
CA LEU A 52 -14.57 -2.14 31.39
C LEU A 52 -15.25 -3.33 30.68
N GLY A 53 -15.24 -3.35 29.33
CA GLY A 53 -15.88 -4.35 28.49
C GLY A 53 -15.00 -5.08 27.49
N ASP A 54 -13.76 -4.67 27.25
CA ASP A 54 -12.90 -5.31 26.21
C ASP A 54 -11.77 -6.15 26.84
N GLU A 55 -12.03 -7.45 27.07
CA GLU A 55 -11.03 -8.41 27.55
C GLU A 55 -9.79 -8.47 26.62
N SER A 56 -9.92 -8.14 25.35
CA SER A 56 -8.83 -8.16 24.38
C SER A 56 -7.80 -7.06 24.64
N ALA A 57 -8.20 -5.93 25.24
CA ALA A 57 -7.29 -4.85 25.61
C ALA A 57 -6.33 -5.23 26.74
N ALA A 58 -6.75 -6.17 27.61
CA ALA A 58 -5.89 -6.73 28.65
C ALA A 58 -4.85 -7.70 28.11
N VAL A 59 -5.10 -8.31 26.95
CA VAL A 59 -4.21 -9.28 26.29
C VAL A 59 -3.25 -8.57 25.32
N LEU A 60 -3.71 -7.59 24.58
CA LEU A 60 -2.91 -6.83 23.63
C LEU A 60 -3.36 -5.36 23.65
N SER A 61 -2.53 -4.49 24.20
CA SER A 61 -2.85 -3.07 24.26
C SER A 61 -2.76 -2.42 22.85
N PRO A 62 -3.43 -1.27 22.61
CA PRO A 62 -3.28 -0.53 21.35
C PRO A 62 -1.82 -0.13 21.06
N GLN A 63 -0.99 0.09 22.08
CA GLN A 63 0.43 0.36 21.92
C GLN A 63 1.20 -0.88 21.46
N ASP A 64 0.85 -2.06 21.97
CA ASP A 64 1.43 -3.33 21.53
C ASP A 64 1.03 -3.65 20.09
N GLU A 65 -0.24 -3.42 19.74
CA GLU A 65 -0.70 -3.58 18.35
C GLU A 65 0.10 -2.70 17.39
N ARG A 66 0.31 -1.43 17.75
CA ARG A 66 1.12 -0.52 16.94
C ARG A 66 2.55 -1.00 16.80
N ARG A 67 3.19 -1.41 17.89
CA ARG A 67 4.56 -1.97 17.87
C ARG A 67 4.65 -3.20 16.97
N ILE A 68 3.68 -4.11 17.08
CA ILE A 68 3.60 -5.31 16.23
C ILE A 68 3.49 -4.93 14.76
N GLY A 69 2.64 -3.97 14.41
CA GLY A 69 2.48 -3.49 13.04
C GLY A 69 3.76 -2.82 12.50
N GLU A 70 4.43 -2.01 13.32
CA GLU A 70 5.72 -1.40 12.94
C GLU A 70 6.80 -2.46 12.74
N ASP A 71 6.86 -3.48 13.60
CA ASP A 71 7.77 -4.62 13.49
C ASP A 71 7.48 -5.43 12.21
N PHE A 72 6.21 -5.68 11.93
CA PHE A 72 5.79 -6.32 10.69
C PHE A 72 6.24 -5.50 9.47
N MET A 73 6.00 -4.19 9.45
CA MET A 73 6.39 -3.34 8.33
C MET A 73 7.91 -3.26 8.12
N ARG A 74 8.71 -3.37 9.19
CA ARG A 74 10.17 -3.49 9.04
C ARG A 74 10.56 -4.77 8.31
N GLN A 75 9.91 -5.88 8.63
CA GLN A 75 10.15 -7.15 7.95
C GLN A 75 9.59 -7.14 6.52
N ALA A 76 8.39 -6.59 6.33
CA ALA A 76 7.75 -6.47 5.02
C ALA A 76 8.62 -5.69 4.01
N ARG A 77 9.28 -4.61 4.44
CA ARG A 77 10.20 -3.84 3.57
C ARG A 77 11.42 -4.64 3.11
N VAL A 78 11.78 -5.71 3.80
CA VAL A 78 12.92 -6.56 3.46
C VAL A 78 12.48 -7.80 2.68
N GLN A 79 11.30 -8.33 3.00
CA GLN A 79 10.84 -9.64 2.49
C GLN A 79 9.85 -9.54 1.35
N LEU A 80 9.07 -8.44 1.29
CA LEU A 80 8.08 -8.23 0.25
C LEU A 80 8.62 -7.29 -0.84
N ASP A 81 8.19 -7.52 -2.07
CA ASP A 81 8.37 -6.57 -3.16
C ASP A 81 7.31 -5.46 -3.02
N LEU A 82 7.63 -4.42 -2.24
CA LEU A 82 6.74 -3.28 -2.06
C LEU A 82 6.83 -2.37 -3.28
N LEU A 83 5.68 -2.07 -3.87
CA LEU A 83 5.61 -1.17 -5.02
C LEU A 83 5.68 0.29 -4.56
N ASP A 84 6.85 0.91 -4.74
CA ASP A 84 7.11 2.31 -4.39
C ASP A 84 6.87 3.23 -5.60
N ASP A 85 5.59 3.41 -5.97
CA ASP A 85 5.16 4.37 -6.98
C ASP A 85 4.34 5.48 -6.35
N PRO A 86 4.80 6.75 -6.38
CA PRO A 86 4.15 7.83 -5.67
C PRO A 86 2.69 8.05 -6.03
N GLU A 87 2.31 7.93 -7.30
CA GLU A 87 0.93 8.15 -7.75
C GLU A 87 -0.01 7.01 -7.29
N LEU A 88 0.46 5.76 -7.38
CA LEU A 88 -0.31 4.60 -6.87
C LEU A 88 -0.44 4.64 -5.35
N ASN A 89 0.63 5.01 -4.65
CA ASN A 89 0.61 5.12 -3.19
C ASN A 89 -0.31 6.25 -2.73
N GLU A 90 -0.26 7.43 -3.37
CA GLU A 90 -1.16 8.55 -3.05
C GLU A 90 -2.63 8.15 -3.27
N TYR A 91 -2.93 7.52 -4.40
CA TYR A 91 -4.27 7.03 -4.70
C TYR A 91 -4.79 6.06 -3.63
N LEU A 92 -3.97 5.07 -3.26
CA LEU A 92 -4.36 4.06 -2.27
C LEU A 92 -4.57 4.67 -0.87
N GLN A 93 -3.69 5.59 -0.45
CA GLN A 93 -3.85 6.32 0.80
C GLN A 93 -5.09 7.22 0.79
N ASP A 94 -5.41 7.86 -0.34
CA ASP A 94 -6.58 8.70 -0.48
C ASP A 94 -7.88 7.88 -0.41
N LEU A 95 -7.90 6.71 -1.05
CA LEU A 95 -9.02 5.77 -0.95
C LEU A 95 -9.19 5.29 0.49
N GLY A 96 -8.10 4.88 1.14
CA GLY A 96 -8.09 4.44 2.53
C GLY A 96 -8.57 5.53 3.49
N ARG A 97 -8.12 6.78 3.32
CA ARG A 97 -8.60 7.91 4.14
C ARG A 97 -10.10 8.14 3.98
N ARG A 98 -10.64 8.04 2.77
CA ARG A 98 -12.10 8.15 2.55
C ARG A 98 -12.87 7.10 3.34
N LEU A 99 -12.36 5.86 3.38
CA LEU A 99 -12.98 4.75 4.13
C LEU A 99 -12.89 4.93 5.64
N THR A 100 -11.83 5.54 6.14
CA THR A 100 -11.57 5.66 7.59
C THR A 100 -12.00 7.02 8.17
N THR A 101 -12.45 7.96 7.34
CA THR A 101 -12.96 9.27 7.81
C THR A 101 -14.21 9.11 8.66
N GLY A 102 -14.20 9.72 9.85
CA GLY A 102 -15.35 9.69 10.78
C GLY A 102 -15.44 8.43 11.64
N VAL A 103 -14.39 7.63 11.68
CA VAL A 103 -14.29 6.50 12.62
C VAL A 103 -13.36 6.92 13.76
N ASP A 104 -13.95 7.28 14.91
CA ASP A 104 -13.22 7.79 16.07
C ASP A 104 -12.48 6.67 16.83
N GLY A 105 -11.38 7.03 17.49
CA GLY A 105 -10.63 6.13 18.37
C GLY A 105 -9.75 5.09 17.68
N LEU A 106 -9.57 5.20 16.36
CA LEU A 106 -8.79 4.25 15.57
C LEU A 106 -7.30 4.61 15.49
N PRO A 107 -6.43 3.59 15.25
CA PRO A 107 -5.05 3.84 14.85
C PRO A 107 -5.00 4.61 13.53
N GLU A 108 -3.89 5.29 13.28
CA GLU A 108 -3.60 5.84 11.97
C GLU A 108 -3.45 4.69 10.97
N PHE A 109 -4.26 4.71 9.89
CA PHE A 109 -4.22 3.65 8.88
C PHE A 109 -3.14 3.92 7.83
N HIS A 110 -2.39 2.86 7.51
CA HIS A 110 -1.33 2.86 6.52
C HIS A 110 -1.59 1.78 5.47
N PHE A 111 -1.97 2.21 4.27
CA PHE A 111 -2.18 1.32 3.14
C PHE A 111 -0.90 1.23 2.32
N PHE A 112 -0.50 0.04 1.90
CA PHE A 112 0.70 -0.15 1.08
C PHE A 112 0.48 -1.21 0.00
N LEU A 113 1.16 -1.02 -1.14
CA LEU A 113 1.07 -1.94 -2.28
C LEU A 113 2.18 -2.99 -2.22
N VAL A 114 1.78 -4.23 -2.41
CA VAL A 114 2.68 -5.36 -2.63
C VAL A 114 2.63 -5.73 -4.11
N ASN A 115 3.77 -5.76 -4.78
CA ASN A 115 3.88 -6.16 -6.18
C ASN A 115 3.72 -7.69 -6.31
N ASN A 116 2.50 -8.14 -6.19
CA ASN A 116 2.12 -9.55 -6.27
C ASN A 116 0.87 -9.67 -7.16
N PRO A 117 0.87 -10.52 -8.22
CA PRO A 117 -0.26 -10.69 -9.11
C PRO A 117 -1.43 -11.47 -8.48
N ALA A 118 -1.28 -12.05 -7.30
CA ALA A 118 -2.37 -12.71 -6.60
C ALA A 118 -3.47 -11.70 -6.21
N ILE A 119 -4.72 -12.12 -6.23
CA ILE A 119 -5.85 -11.33 -5.74
C ILE A 119 -5.87 -11.49 -4.22
N ASN A 120 -5.36 -10.49 -3.49
CA ASN A 120 -5.31 -10.51 -2.03
C ASN A 120 -5.21 -9.10 -1.43
N ALA A 121 -5.70 -8.97 -0.18
CA ALA A 121 -5.41 -7.90 0.76
C ALA A 121 -5.32 -8.53 2.16
N PHE A 122 -4.68 -7.85 3.08
CA PHE A 122 -4.53 -8.34 4.44
C PHE A 122 -4.36 -7.19 5.42
N ALA A 123 -4.96 -7.37 6.61
CA ALA A 123 -4.86 -6.45 7.72
C ALA A 123 -3.84 -6.95 8.77
N VAL A 124 -3.07 -6.01 9.32
CA VAL A 124 -2.11 -6.27 10.40
C VAL A 124 -2.45 -5.36 11.58
N PRO A 125 -2.31 -5.82 12.84
CA PRO A 125 -2.52 -4.97 14.01
C PRO A 125 -1.76 -3.64 13.91
N GLY A 126 -2.31 -2.59 14.49
CA GLY A 126 -1.70 -1.26 14.46
C GLY A 126 -2.04 -0.40 13.25
N GLY A 127 -3.00 -0.82 12.42
CA GLY A 127 -3.54 0.01 11.34
C GLY A 127 -2.88 -0.21 9.96
N PHE A 128 -2.12 -1.27 9.76
CA PHE A 128 -1.45 -1.53 8.47
C PHE A 128 -2.29 -2.46 7.59
N ILE A 129 -2.51 -2.07 6.34
CA ILE A 129 -3.27 -2.84 5.35
C ILE A 129 -2.43 -2.99 4.08
N GLY A 130 -2.07 -4.24 3.76
CA GLY A 130 -1.37 -4.58 2.52
C GLY A 130 -2.35 -4.91 1.41
N VAL A 131 -2.07 -4.43 0.20
CA VAL A 131 -2.90 -4.62 -0.98
C VAL A 131 -2.03 -5.16 -2.10
N HIS A 132 -2.37 -6.33 -2.62
CA HIS A 132 -1.66 -6.88 -3.76
C HIS A 132 -2.06 -6.15 -5.05
N THR A 133 -1.10 -5.96 -5.95
CA THR A 133 -1.34 -5.36 -7.27
C THR A 133 -2.38 -6.16 -8.07
N GLY A 134 -2.44 -7.48 -7.87
CA GLY A 134 -3.45 -8.35 -8.49
C GLY A 134 -4.87 -7.99 -8.09
N LEU A 135 -5.13 -7.61 -6.84
CA LEU A 135 -6.45 -7.16 -6.40
C LEU A 135 -6.85 -5.85 -7.10
N LEU A 136 -5.94 -4.87 -7.13
CA LEU A 136 -6.22 -3.59 -7.82
C LEU A 136 -6.55 -3.80 -9.30
N LEU A 137 -5.89 -4.77 -9.97
CA LEU A 137 -6.15 -5.09 -11.38
C LEU A 137 -7.41 -5.94 -11.60
N ALA A 138 -7.81 -6.77 -10.63
CA ALA A 138 -8.95 -7.66 -10.72
C ALA A 138 -10.28 -6.96 -10.37
N ALA A 139 -10.27 -5.96 -9.50
CA ALA A 139 -11.46 -5.20 -9.16
C ALA A 139 -12.04 -4.52 -10.41
N ARG A 140 -13.34 -4.70 -10.64
CA ARG A 140 -14.07 -4.16 -11.80
C ARG A 140 -14.43 -2.69 -11.62
N SER A 141 -14.48 -2.23 -10.37
CA SER A 141 -14.78 -0.85 -10.02
C SER A 141 -14.01 -0.43 -8.77
N GLU A 142 -13.88 0.90 -8.55
CA GLU A 142 -13.32 1.43 -7.30
C GLU A 142 -14.13 0.98 -6.08
N ALA A 143 -15.45 0.85 -6.23
CA ALA A 143 -16.31 0.38 -5.15
C ALA A 143 -16.01 -1.08 -4.72
N GLU A 144 -15.65 -1.96 -5.65
CA GLU A 144 -15.22 -3.33 -5.32
C GLU A 144 -13.88 -3.32 -4.57
N LEU A 145 -12.91 -2.53 -5.01
CA LEU A 145 -11.65 -2.36 -4.27
C LEU A 145 -11.92 -1.77 -2.89
N ALA A 146 -12.72 -0.71 -2.81
CA ALA A 146 -13.12 -0.07 -1.57
C ALA A 146 -13.84 -1.05 -0.61
N ALA A 147 -14.66 -1.96 -1.14
CA ALA A 147 -15.35 -2.98 -0.34
C ALA A 147 -14.37 -3.94 0.35
N VAL A 148 -13.34 -4.40 -0.38
CA VAL A 148 -12.29 -5.23 0.22
C VAL A 148 -11.51 -4.46 1.28
N LEU A 149 -11.10 -3.21 0.98
CA LEU A 149 -10.38 -2.39 1.95
C LEU A 149 -11.22 -2.05 3.19
N ALA A 150 -12.54 -1.87 3.02
CA ALA A 150 -13.47 -1.68 4.12
C ALA A 150 -13.61 -2.94 4.99
N HIS A 151 -13.59 -4.13 4.38
CA HIS A 151 -13.56 -5.41 5.08
C HIS A 151 -12.27 -5.56 5.90
N GLU A 152 -11.09 -5.27 5.31
CA GLU A 152 -9.81 -5.30 6.03
C GLU A 152 -9.77 -4.25 7.16
N THR A 153 -10.32 -3.06 6.91
CA THR A 153 -10.47 -2.02 7.93
C THR A 153 -11.35 -2.51 9.08
N ALA A 154 -12.44 -3.23 8.80
CA ALA A 154 -13.30 -3.81 9.83
C ALA A 154 -12.56 -4.83 10.69
N HIS A 155 -11.67 -5.66 10.15
CA HIS A 155 -10.84 -6.56 10.94
C HIS A 155 -9.99 -5.83 11.97
N ILE A 156 -9.44 -4.67 11.64
CA ILE A 156 -8.66 -3.84 12.57
C ILE A 156 -9.55 -3.15 13.58
N THR A 157 -10.64 -2.51 13.13
CA THR A 157 -11.55 -1.75 14.01
C THR A 157 -12.25 -2.63 15.03
N GLN A 158 -12.59 -3.87 14.65
CA GLN A 158 -13.19 -4.86 15.52
C GLN A 158 -12.14 -5.67 16.30
N ARG A 159 -10.86 -5.36 16.14
CA ARG A 159 -9.75 -5.99 16.86
C ARG A 159 -9.77 -7.52 16.77
N HIS A 160 -10.04 -8.09 15.57
CA HIS A 160 -10.24 -9.54 15.42
C HIS A 160 -9.02 -10.35 15.83
N ILE A 161 -7.79 -9.90 15.53
CA ILE A 161 -6.56 -10.58 15.97
C ILE A 161 -6.40 -10.55 17.50
N PRO A 162 -6.50 -9.39 18.19
CA PRO A 162 -6.49 -9.36 19.65
C PRO A 162 -7.58 -10.24 20.31
N ARG A 163 -8.80 -10.20 19.77
CA ARG A 163 -9.92 -11.03 20.29
C ARG A 163 -9.66 -12.52 20.08
N MET A 164 -9.13 -12.92 18.92
CA MET A 164 -8.74 -14.30 18.67
C MET A 164 -7.67 -14.77 19.67
N ILE A 165 -6.70 -13.92 20.02
CA ILE A 165 -5.67 -14.22 21.01
C ILE A 165 -6.30 -14.36 22.40
N ALA A 166 -7.20 -13.45 22.79
CA ALA A 166 -7.87 -13.48 24.09
C ALA A 166 -8.69 -14.76 24.28
N GLU A 167 -9.46 -15.17 23.28
CA GLU A 167 -10.32 -16.36 23.35
C GLU A 167 -9.55 -17.68 23.35
N SER A 168 -8.46 -17.76 22.60
CA SER A 168 -7.76 -19.03 22.44
C SER A 168 -6.96 -19.47 23.67
N ARG A 169 -6.92 -18.66 24.77
CA ARG A 169 -6.19 -18.93 26.05
C ARG A 169 -4.82 -19.67 25.89
N ARG A 170 -4.47 -20.06 24.68
CA ARG A 170 -3.30 -20.86 24.28
C ARG A 170 -2.35 -20.11 23.35
N ILE A 171 -2.74 -18.95 22.82
CA ILE A 171 -1.86 -18.20 21.92
C ILE A 171 -0.81 -17.49 22.78
N SER A 172 0.38 -18.07 22.78
CA SER A 172 1.58 -17.46 23.38
C SER A 172 2.19 -16.41 22.44
N GLY A 173 3.10 -15.57 22.93
CA GLY A 173 3.86 -14.64 22.10
C GLY A 173 4.52 -15.31 20.87
N PRO A 174 5.12 -16.51 20.98
CA PRO A 174 5.62 -17.25 19.82
C PRO A 174 4.56 -17.61 18.77
N ALA A 175 3.33 -17.92 19.18
CA ALA A 175 2.24 -18.24 18.25
C ALA A 175 1.76 -16.99 17.49
N LEU A 176 1.70 -15.83 18.13
CA LEU A 176 1.43 -14.57 17.46
C LEU A 176 2.51 -14.24 16.43
N ALA A 177 3.78 -14.41 16.79
CA ALA A 177 4.89 -14.23 15.85
C ALA A 177 4.79 -15.20 14.65
N ALA A 178 4.33 -16.44 14.85
CA ALA A 178 4.10 -17.40 13.78
C ALA A 178 2.94 -16.97 12.85
N ILE A 179 1.86 -16.41 13.39
CA ILE A 179 0.74 -15.85 12.59
C ILE A 179 1.24 -14.72 11.70
N LEU A 180 1.99 -13.77 12.26
CA LEU A 180 2.53 -12.63 11.51
C LEU A 180 3.56 -13.08 10.46
N ALA A 181 4.41 -14.06 10.77
CA ALA A 181 5.32 -14.65 9.80
C ALA A 181 4.54 -15.37 8.68
N GLY A 182 3.44 -16.05 9.00
CA GLY A 182 2.55 -16.66 8.02
C GLY A 182 1.94 -15.64 7.07
N ILE A 183 1.47 -14.50 7.58
CA ILE A 183 0.96 -13.38 6.76
C ILE A 183 2.07 -12.86 5.81
N LEU A 184 3.30 -12.68 6.30
CA LEU A 184 4.43 -12.24 5.47
C LEU A 184 4.76 -13.24 4.36
N ILE A 185 4.80 -14.54 4.68
CA ILE A 185 5.08 -15.59 3.69
C ILE A 185 3.95 -15.66 2.66
N ALA A 186 2.68 -15.61 3.09
CA ALA A 186 1.55 -15.55 2.18
C ALA A 186 1.62 -14.31 1.28
N ALA A 187 1.85 -13.13 1.85
CA ALA A 187 1.98 -11.88 1.10
C ALA A 187 3.14 -11.89 0.09
N SER A 188 4.19 -12.69 0.32
CA SER A 188 5.33 -12.82 -0.61
C SER A 188 5.03 -13.71 -1.84
N GLY A 189 3.91 -14.44 -1.85
CA GLY A 189 3.60 -15.42 -2.88
C GLY A 189 4.48 -16.68 -2.84
N GLN A 190 5.24 -16.89 -1.77
CA GLN A 190 6.06 -18.08 -1.59
C GLN A 190 5.19 -19.30 -1.21
N PRO A 191 5.44 -20.48 -1.79
CA PRO A 191 4.76 -21.70 -1.36
C PRO A 191 5.08 -21.98 0.11
N GLY A 192 4.08 -22.21 0.93
CA GLY A 192 4.24 -22.58 2.34
C GLY A 192 3.73 -21.56 3.36
N GLY A 193 3.43 -20.32 2.98
CA GLY A 193 2.79 -19.34 3.89
C GLY A 193 1.44 -19.81 4.38
N GLU A 194 0.70 -20.48 3.50
CA GLU A 194 -0.57 -21.13 3.84
C GLU A 194 -0.39 -22.26 4.85
N ALA A 195 0.66 -23.07 4.71
CA ALA A 195 0.98 -24.13 5.65
C ALA A 195 1.32 -23.57 7.04
N ALA A 196 1.95 -22.42 7.12
CA ALA A 196 2.24 -21.77 8.41
C ALA A 196 0.97 -21.24 9.09
N ILE A 197 0.04 -20.64 8.33
CA ILE A 197 -1.28 -20.23 8.83
C ILE A 197 -2.12 -21.47 9.17
N LEU A 198 -2.13 -22.49 8.30
CA LEU A 198 -2.86 -23.74 8.52
C LEU A 198 -2.28 -24.57 9.66
N LEU A 199 -0.96 -24.58 9.92
CA LEU A 199 -0.36 -25.28 11.04
C LEU A 199 -0.71 -24.64 12.38
N THR A 200 -0.89 -23.32 12.43
CA THR A 200 -1.43 -22.64 13.60
C THR A 200 -2.93 -22.90 13.75
N THR A 201 -3.65 -23.16 12.65
CA THR A 201 -5.10 -23.45 12.66
C THR A 201 -5.44 -24.95 12.68
N ALA A 202 -4.56 -25.85 12.22
CA ALA A 202 -4.79 -27.31 12.21
C ALA A 202 -4.93 -27.93 13.61
N GLY A 203 -4.47 -27.22 14.67
CA GLY A 203 -4.73 -27.56 16.05
C GLY A 203 -5.98 -26.88 16.66
N MET A 204 -6.71 -26.08 15.87
CA MET A 204 -7.88 -25.34 16.33
C MET A 204 -9.07 -26.27 16.54
N ALA A 205 -9.70 -26.15 17.70
CA ALA A 205 -10.95 -26.84 18.00
C ALA A 205 -12.09 -26.29 17.11
N GLN A 206 -13.19 -27.06 16.95
CA GLN A 206 -14.35 -26.66 16.14
C GLN A 206 -14.91 -25.28 16.56
N ASN A 207 -14.75 -24.91 17.83
CA ASN A 207 -15.18 -23.59 18.33
C ASN A 207 -14.36 -22.45 17.72
N GLU A 208 -13.07 -22.63 17.49
CA GLU A 208 -12.18 -21.61 16.87
C GLU A 208 -12.51 -21.41 15.40
N ILE A 209 -12.90 -22.48 14.67
CA ILE A 209 -13.39 -22.39 13.29
C ILE A 209 -14.69 -21.60 13.21
N ASN A 210 -15.61 -21.84 14.16
CA ASN A 210 -16.87 -21.09 14.23
C ASN A 210 -16.64 -19.63 14.58
N PHE A 211 -15.66 -19.34 15.42
CA PHE A 211 -15.26 -18.00 15.81
C PHE A 211 -14.69 -17.20 14.63
N THR A 212 -13.82 -17.82 13.85
CA THR A 212 -13.30 -17.21 12.62
C THR A 212 -14.42 -16.86 11.64
N ARG A 213 -15.43 -17.74 11.49
CA ARG A 213 -16.61 -17.46 10.64
C ARG A 213 -17.44 -16.28 11.18
N ALA A 214 -17.58 -16.15 12.50
CA ALA A 214 -18.27 -15.02 13.12
C ALA A 214 -17.52 -13.69 12.84
N PHE A 215 -16.21 -13.70 12.89
CA PHE A 215 -15.38 -12.53 12.55
C PHE A 215 -15.52 -12.12 11.08
N GLU A 216 -15.57 -13.08 10.17
CA GLU A 216 -15.82 -12.79 8.75
C GLU A 216 -17.20 -12.12 8.54
N GLN A 217 -18.25 -12.65 9.18
CA GLN A 217 -19.59 -12.06 9.10
C GLN A 217 -19.65 -10.67 9.77
N GLU A 218 -18.93 -10.47 10.86
CA GLU A 218 -18.81 -9.16 11.51
C GLU A 218 -18.06 -8.18 10.61
N ALA A 219 -16.95 -8.60 10.01
CA ALA A 219 -16.17 -7.78 9.08
C ALA A 219 -16.98 -7.40 7.82
N ASP A 220 -17.77 -8.33 7.26
CA ASP A 220 -18.67 -8.03 6.16
C ASP A 220 -19.68 -6.94 6.53
N ARG A 221 -20.34 -7.07 7.68
CA ARG A 221 -21.36 -6.13 8.13
C ARG A 221 -20.79 -4.74 8.45
N ILE A 222 -19.70 -4.70 9.22
CA ILE A 222 -19.05 -3.43 9.58
C ILE A 222 -18.38 -2.82 8.37
N GLY A 223 -17.74 -3.62 7.51
CA GLY A 223 -17.15 -3.17 6.25
C GLY A 223 -18.18 -2.53 5.32
N MET A 224 -19.40 -3.07 5.22
CA MET A 224 -20.47 -2.44 4.44
C MET A 224 -20.94 -1.09 5.05
N ASN A 225 -20.94 -0.95 6.38
CA ASN A 225 -21.20 0.34 7.02
C ASN A 225 -20.10 1.37 6.67
N ILE A 226 -18.82 0.96 6.77
CA ILE A 226 -17.67 1.78 6.40
C ILE A 226 -17.78 2.21 4.93
N LEU A 227 -18.05 1.27 4.03
CA LEU A 227 -18.19 1.48 2.60
C LEU A 227 -19.31 2.50 2.29
N ASN A 228 -20.50 2.30 2.87
CA ASN A 228 -21.64 3.22 2.70
C ASN A 228 -21.34 4.61 3.27
N ASN A 229 -20.69 4.72 4.43
CA ASN A 229 -20.33 6.00 5.03
C ASN A 229 -19.31 6.75 4.19
N ALA A 230 -18.42 6.05 3.49
CA ALA A 230 -17.48 6.61 2.53
C ALA A 230 -18.14 7.02 1.18
N GLY A 231 -19.44 6.82 1.03
CA GLY A 231 -20.21 7.25 -0.14
C GLY A 231 -20.30 6.23 -1.26
N TYR A 232 -19.82 5.01 -1.06
CA TYR A 232 -19.94 3.91 -2.02
C TYR A 232 -21.23 3.12 -1.87
N ASP A 233 -21.64 2.45 -2.93
CA ASP A 233 -22.77 1.50 -2.86
C ASP A 233 -22.34 0.22 -2.14
N ALA A 234 -23.04 -0.12 -1.05
CA ALA A 234 -22.76 -1.32 -0.27
C ALA A 234 -22.86 -2.63 -1.06
N ARG A 235 -23.61 -2.61 -2.20
CA ARG A 235 -23.74 -3.76 -3.12
C ARG A 235 -22.45 -4.16 -3.80
N ALA A 236 -21.41 -3.31 -3.75
CA ALA A 236 -20.11 -3.63 -4.28
C ALA A 236 -19.45 -4.82 -3.54
N MET A 237 -19.72 -4.99 -2.24
CA MET A 237 -19.15 -6.09 -1.46
C MET A 237 -19.70 -7.46 -1.90
N PRO A 238 -21.01 -7.74 -1.89
CA PRO A 238 -21.52 -8.99 -2.44
C PRO A 238 -21.17 -9.18 -3.93
N GLY A 239 -21.10 -8.10 -4.72
CA GLY A 239 -20.65 -8.17 -6.12
C GLY A 239 -19.22 -8.67 -6.27
N PHE A 240 -18.30 -8.22 -5.41
CA PHE A 240 -16.93 -8.74 -5.37
C PHE A 240 -16.89 -10.21 -4.94
N PHE A 241 -17.67 -10.62 -3.94
CA PHE A 241 -17.74 -12.02 -3.51
C PHE A 241 -18.23 -12.95 -4.62
N GLU A 242 -19.24 -12.54 -5.37
CA GLU A 242 -19.75 -13.29 -6.52
C GLU A 242 -18.70 -13.43 -7.63
N GLN A 243 -17.94 -12.38 -7.88
CA GLN A 243 -16.80 -12.45 -8.80
C GLN A 243 -15.76 -13.46 -8.32
N MET A 244 -15.41 -13.45 -7.03
CA MET A 244 -14.48 -14.42 -6.47
C MET A 244 -15.01 -15.87 -6.57
N GLU A 245 -16.30 -16.09 -6.30
CA GLU A 245 -16.93 -17.39 -6.47
C GLU A 245 -16.87 -17.85 -7.93
N GLN A 246 -17.12 -16.97 -8.90
CA GLN A 246 -17.01 -17.31 -10.32
C GLN A 246 -15.58 -17.70 -10.72
N LEU A 247 -14.57 -16.96 -10.22
CA LEU A 247 -13.16 -17.30 -10.47
C LEU A 247 -12.81 -18.67 -9.89
N THR A 248 -13.33 -19.01 -8.69
CA THR A 248 -13.14 -20.34 -8.09
C THR A 248 -13.61 -21.45 -8.98
N ARG A 249 -14.78 -21.29 -9.62
CA ARG A 249 -15.35 -22.32 -10.53
C ARG A 249 -14.53 -22.50 -11.82
N LEU A 250 -13.81 -21.45 -12.25
CA LEU A 250 -12.98 -21.49 -13.46
C LEU A 250 -11.59 -22.07 -13.20
N TYR A 251 -11.09 -21.98 -11.97
CA TYR A 251 -9.73 -22.37 -11.57
C TYR A 251 -9.77 -23.44 -10.48
N GLU A 252 -10.24 -24.66 -10.81
CA GLU A 252 -10.45 -25.77 -9.87
C GLU A 252 -9.26 -26.10 -8.95
N ASN A 253 -8.03 -25.76 -9.33
CA ASN A 253 -6.80 -26.08 -8.58
C ASN A 253 -6.02 -24.87 -8.10
N ASN A 254 -6.48 -23.65 -8.29
CA ASN A 254 -5.73 -22.44 -7.90
C ASN A 254 -6.66 -21.33 -7.39
N LEU A 255 -7.20 -21.54 -6.19
CA LEU A 255 -8.06 -20.57 -5.53
C LEU A 255 -7.32 -19.22 -5.36
N PRO A 256 -8.00 -18.07 -5.65
CA PRO A 256 -7.48 -16.77 -5.27
C PRO A 256 -7.06 -16.77 -3.79
N GLU A 257 -5.93 -16.17 -3.49
CA GLU A 257 -5.35 -16.18 -2.15
C GLU A 257 -6.28 -15.53 -1.13
N PHE A 258 -7.00 -14.48 -1.53
CA PHE A 258 -8.06 -13.85 -0.74
C PHE A 258 -9.09 -14.86 -0.23
N LEU A 259 -9.48 -15.85 -1.03
CA LEU A 259 -10.46 -16.87 -0.63
C LEU A 259 -9.92 -17.91 0.35
N ARG A 260 -8.61 -18.01 0.48
CA ARG A 260 -7.96 -18.91 1.44
C ARG A 260 -7.92 -18.28 2.83
N SER A 261 -7.64 -16.98 2.92
CA SER A 261 -7.68 -16.21 4.17
C SER A 261 -9.10 -15.82 4.57
N HIS A 262 -9.97 -15.51 3.58
CA HIS A 262 -11.36 -15.08 3.75
C HIS A 262 -12.30 -15.98 2.95
N PRO A 263 -12.65 -17.19 3.42
CA PRO A 263 -13.50 -18.11 2.68
C PRO A 263 -14.87 -17.50 2.37
N VAL A 264 -15.16 -17.31 1.09
CA VAL A 264 -16.46 -16.83 0.62
C VAL A 264 -17.37 -18.04 0.41
N THR A 265 -18.44 -18.09 1.20
CA THR A 265 -19.48 -19.15 1.08
C THR A 265 -20.74 -18.57 0.49
N GLY A 266 -21.56 -19.40 -0.14
CA GLY A 266 -22.89 -18.97 -0.65
C GLY A 266 -23.75 -18.34 0.45
N ARG A 267 -23.57 -18.73 1.71
CA ARG A 267 -24.22 -18.12 2.86
C ARG A 267 -23.74 -16.68 3.08
N ARG A 268 -22.42 -16.41 3.06
CA ARG A 268 -21.88 -15.04 3.19
C ARG A 268 -22.39 -14.14 2.08
N ILE A 269 -22.42 -14.64 0.82
CA ILE A 269 -22.95 -13.90 -0.31
C ILE A 269 -24.42 -13.53 -0.07
N ALA A 270 -25.26 -14.48 0.36
CA ALA A 270 -26.67 -14.24 0.62
C ALA A 270 -26.89 -13.23 1.80
N GLU A 271 -26.16 -13.40 2.90
CA GLU A 271 -26.22 -12.50 4.05
C GLU A 271 -25.75 -11.09 3.70
N SER A 272 -24.66 -10.96 2.92
CA SER A 272 -24.17 -9.66 2.44
C SER A 272 -25.14 -8.98 1.48
N ARG A 273 -25.81 -9.72 0.58
CA ARG A 273 -26.88 -9.17 -0.27
C ARG A 273 -28.03 -8.64 0.54
N ASN A 274 -28.56 -9.44 1.49
CA ASN A 274 -29.67 -9.02 2.34
C ASN A 274 -29.30 -7.77 3.16
N HIS A 275 -28.07 -7.73 3.69
CA HIS A 275 -27.62 -6.57 4.45
C HIS A 275 -27.45 -5.34 3.55
N ALA A 276 -26.93 -5.51 2.33
CA ALA A 276 -26.78 -4.42 1.36
C ALA A 276 -28.12 -3.77 0.97
N GLU A 277 -29.23 -4.52 1.03
CA GLU A 277 -30.58 -3.98 0.76
C GLU A 277 -31.05 -2.96 1.83
N SER A 278 -30.48 -3.03 3.03
CA SER A 278 -30.78 -2.06 4.10
C SER A 278 -30.17 -0.67 3.86
N PHE A 279 -29.23 -0.56 2.93
CA PHE A 279 -28.58 0.68 2.58
C PHE A 279 -29.23 1.35 1.35
N PRO A 280 -29.19 2.69 1.27
CA PRO A 280 -29.66 3.38 0.07
C PRO A 280 -28.80 3.00 -1.14
N VAL A 281 -29.42 2.89 -2.32
CA VAL A 281 -28.68 2.77 -3.58
C VAL A 281 -27.90 4.06 -3.80
N ARG A 282 -26.60 3.95 -4.02
CA ARG A 282 -25.73 5.10 -4.26
C ARG A 282 -25.12 5.04 -5.66
N SER A 283 -25.01 6.22 -6.29
CA SER A 283 -24.05 6.37 -7.38
C SER A 283 -22.66 6.37 -6.78
N ASN A 284 -21.79 5.48 -7.25
CA ASN A 284 -20.41 5.47 -6.80
C ASN A 284 -19.73 6.81 -7.11
N PRO A 285 -18.77 7.26 -6.26
CA PRO A 285 -17.94 8.41 -6.57
C PRO A 285 -17.26 8.30 -7.93
N ASP A 286 -16.77 9.42 -8.47
CA ASP A 286 -16.00 9.41 -9.72
C ASP A 286 -14.81 8.46 -9.62
N ALA A 287 -14.91 7.36 -10.34
CA ALA A 287 -13.89 6.30 -10.39
C ALA A 287 -12.77 6.60 -11.40
N SER A 288 -12.68 7.81 -11.94
CA SER A 288 -11.67 8.13 -12.97
C SER A 288 -10.25 7.90 -12.47
N ALA A 289 -9.95 8.23 -11.22
CA ALA A 289 -8.64 7.96 -10.62
C ALA A 289 -8.31 6.47 -10.57
N PHE A 290 -9.28 5.63 -10.20
CA PHE A 290 -9.13 4.17 -10.16
C PHE A 290 -8.69 3.59 -11.50
N VAL A 291 -9.43 3.90 -12.58
CA VAL A 291 -9.12 3.34 -13.91
C VAL A 291 -7.80 3.85 -14.47
N HIS A 292 -7.39 5.09 -14.12
CA HIS A 292 -6.08 5.61 -14.47
C HIS A 292 -4.97 4.88 -13.72
N MET A 293 -5.17 4.58 -12.43
CA MET A 293 -4.20 3.83 -11.64
C MET A 293 -4.10 2.38 -12.08
N GLN A 294 -5.22 1.76 -12.49
CA GLN A 294 -5.16 0.46 -13.16
C GLN A 294 -4.37 0.51 -14.47
N ALA A 295 -4.57 1.54 -15.30
CA ALA A 295 -3.81 1.72 -16.53
C ALA A 295 -2.31 1.88 -16.24
N ARG A 296 -1.96 2.73 -15.26
CA ARG A 296 -0.59 2.91 -14.80
C ARG A 296 0.04 1.60 -14.32
N LEU A 297 -0.67 0.87 -13.46
CA LEU A 297 -0.19 -0.39 -12.92
C LEU A 297 0.03 -1.44 -14.03
N ARG A 298 -0.85 -1.49 -15.05
CA ARG A 298 -0.66 -2.39 -16.20
C ARG A 298 0.62 -2.04 -16.99
N VAL A 299 0.92 -0.75 -17.15
CA VAL A 299 2.17 -0.34 -17.83
C VAL A 299 3.39 -0.72 -17.00
N LEU A 300 3.37 -0.47 -15.67
CA LEU A 300 4.48 -0.79 -14.78
C LEU A 300 4.73 -2.30 -14.65
N GLY A 301 3.67 -3.10 -14.66
CA GLY A 301 3.73 -4.56 -14.52
C GLY A 301 3.94 -5.34 -15.83
N SER A 302 4.05 -4.67 -16.97
CA SER A 302 4.21 -5.29 -18.29
C SER A 302 5.51 -4.90 -18.95
N LYS A 303 5.97 -5.70 -19.95
CA LYS A 303 7.01 -5.23 -20.85
C LYS A 303 6.51 -4.03 -21.65
N PRO A 304 7.35 -3.00 -21.88
CA PRO A 304 6.93 -1.76 -22.54
C PRO A 304 6.18 -1.99 -23.86
N GLU A 305 6.64 -2.94 -24.70
CA GLU A 305 6.03 -3.26 -26.00
C GLU A 305 4.65 -3.93 -25.84
N GLU A 306 4.50 -4.80 -24.85
CA GLU A 306 3.23 -5.47 -24.54
C GLU A 306 2.19 -4.47 -24.05
N ALA A 307 2.59 -3.56 -23.15
CA ALA A 307 1.74 -2.47 -22.69
C ALA A 307 1.32 -1.55 -23.86
N LEU A 308 2.25 -1.22 -24.75
CA LEU A 308 1.97 -0.38 -25.93
C LEU A 308 0.95 -1.06 -26.85
N LYS A 309 1.13 -2.35 -27.13
CA LYS A 309 0.18 -3.13 -27.95
C LYS A 309 -1.19 -3.19 -27.31
N LEU A 310 -1.25 -3.44 -26.01
CA LEU A 310 -2.50 -3.51 -25.24
C LEU A 310 -3.30 -2.21 -25.36
N PHE A 311 -2.68 -1.08 -25.01
CA PHE A 311 -3.40 0.19 -24.97
C PHE A 311 -3.72 0.72 -26.36
N ARG A 312 -2.90 0.44 -27.38
CA ARG A 312 -3.24 0.73 -28.77
C ARG A 312 -4.50 -0.01 -29.20
N ALA A 313 -4.57 -1.33 -28.95
CA ALA A 313 -5.74 -2.13 -29.29
C ALA A 313 -7.02 -1.63 -28.59
N LYS A 314 -6.91 -1.21 -27.31
CA LYS A 314 -8.03 -0.61 -26.59
C LYS A 314 -8.53 0.69 -27.22
N LEU A 315 -7.64 1.55 -27.70
CA LEU A 315 -8.02 2.81 -28.33
C LEU A 315 -8.61 2.63 -29.74
N GLU A 316 -8.27 1.54 -30.45
CA GLU A 316 -8.85 1.18 -31.74
C GLU A 316 -10.33 0.75 -31.61
N THR A 317 -10.72 0.16 -30.48
CA THR A 317 -12.12 -0.13 -30.14
C THR A 317 -12.79 1.17 -29.65
N ARG A 318 -13.43 1.90 -30.56
CA ARG A 318 -13.93 3.30 -30.39
C ARG A 318 -14.94 3.53 -29.23
N GLU A 319 -15.35 2.52 -28.52
CA GLU A 319 -16.34 2.60 -27.43
C GLU A 319 -15.77 2.02 -26.11
N THR A 320 -14.72 2.65 -25.57
CA THR A 320 -14.31 2.30 -24.21
C THR A 320 -14.91 3.29 -23.22
N PRO A 321 -15.62 2.82 -22.18
CA PRO A 321 -16.18 3.69 -21.14
C PRO A 321 -15.09 4.46 -20.37
N HIS A 322 -13.81 4.09 -20.57
CA HIS A 322 -12.64 4.64 -19.88
C HIS A 322 -11.59 5.22 -20.84
N GLN A 323 -12.03 5.84 -21.95
CA GLN A 323 -11.15 6.32 -23.02
C GLN A 323 -9.98 7.18 -22.51
N ALA A 324 -10.20 8.08 -21.55
CA ALA A 324 -9.15 8.94 -21.00
C ALA A 324 -8.08 8.12 -20.23
N ALA A 325 -8.49 7.09 -19.51
CA ALA A 325 -7.56 6.21 -18.81
C ALA A 325 -6.78 5.30 -19.77
N ASP A 326 -7.42 4.80 -20.84
CA ASP A 326 -6.73 4.01 -21.87
C ASP A 326 -5.76 4.88 -22.66
N GLN A 327 -6.11 6.15 -22.96
CA GLN A 327 -5.20 7.12 -23.58
C GLN A 327 -4.02 7.46 -22.65
N TYR A 328 -4.26 7.60 -21.34
CA TYR A 328 -3.19 7.79 -20.37
C TYR A 328 -2.26 6.57 -20.31
N GLY A 329 -2.81 5.35 -20.29
CA GLY A 329 -2.02 4.12 -20.37
C GLY A 329 -1.20 4.04 -21.66
N TYR A 330 -1.77 4.46 -22.79
CA TYR A 330 -1.06 4.54 -24.07
C TYR A 330 0.09 5.54 -24.04
N ALA A 331 -0.14 6.74 -23.50
CA ALA A 331 0.90 7.77 -23.35
C ALA A 331 2.05 7.29 -22.44
N LEU A 332 1.72 6.62 -21.31
CA LEU A 332 2.71 6.00 -20.43
C LEU A 332 3.49 4.88 -21.13
N ALA A 333 2.81 4.02 -21.90
CA ALA A 333 3.45 2.94 -22.64
C ALA A 333 4.37 3.48 -23.76
N LEU A 334 3.99 4.55 -24.44
CA LEU A 334 4.85 5.26 -25.40
C LEU A 334 6.10 5.81 -24.69
N PHE A 335 5.93 6.44 -23.52
CA PHE A 335 7.03 6.96 -22.71
C PHE A 335 7.99 5.84 -22.28
N ALA A 336 7.46 4.72 -21.78
CA ALA A 336 8.25 3.55 -21.41
C ALA A 336 9.02 2.94 -22.59
N ASN A 337 8.48 3.03 -23.81
CA ASN A 337 9.14 2.64 -25.06
C ASN A 337 10.08 3.72 -25.65
N LYS A 338 10.39 4.79 -24.89
CA LYS A 338 11.24 5.91 -25.33
C LYS A 338 10.70 6.65 -26.57
N ARG A 339 9.42 6.50 -26.91
CA ARG A 339 8.73 7.22 -28.00
C ARG A 339 8.22 8.57 -27.48
N HIS A 340 9.14 9.41 -27.02
CA HIS A 340 8.85 10.62 -26.24
C HIS A 340 8.00 11.65 -27.01
N GLU A 341 8.21 11.83 -28.31
CA GLU A 341 7.43 12.79 -29.11
C GLU A 341 5.97 12.35 -29.27
N GLU A 342 5.73 11.06 -29.37
CA GLU A 342 4.36 10.53 -29.42
C GLU A 342 3.71 10.60 -28.06
N ALA A 343 4.42 10.22 -26.99
CA ALA A 343 3.94 10.39 -25.62
C ALA A 343 3.57 11.85 -25.31
N ARG A 344 4.38 12.83 -25.80
CA ARG A 344 4.10 14.25 -25.65
C ARG A 344 2.79 14.66 -26.33
N ARG A 345 2.54 14.17 -27.55
CA ARG A 345 1.29 14.45 -28.27
C ARG A 345 0.08 13.91 -27.55
N GLU A 346 0.14 12.64 -27.12
CA GLU A 346 -0.97 12.01 -26.38
C GLU A 346 -1.24 12.69 -25.03
N THR A 347 -0.19 13.03 -24.29
CA THR A 347 -0.31 13.76 -23.03
C THR A 347 -0.89 15.17 -23.24
N ALA A 348 -0.55 15.83 -24.34
CA ALA A 348 -1.13 17.13 -24.67
C ALA A 348 -2.63 17.04 -24.99
N LEU A 349 -3.10 15.94 -25.59
CA LEU A 349 -4.54 15.71 -25.81
C LEU A 349 -5.26 15.51 -24.49
N LEU A 350 -4.71 14.71 -23.57
CA LEU A 350 -5.26 14.51 -22.21
C LEU A 350 -5.39 15.84 -21.47
N LEU A 351 -4.37 16.70 -21.51
CA LEU A 351 -4.37 18.00 -20.85
C LEU A 351 -5.33 19.01 -21.47
N LYS A 352 -5.74 18.84 -22.75
CA LYS A 352 -6.80 19.64 -23.36
C LYS A 352 -8.18 19.29 -22.82
N VAL A 353 -8.39 18.03 -22.47
CA VAL A 353 -9.69 17.55 -21.95
C VAL A 353 -9.79 17.79 -20.45
N ARG A 354 -8.71 17.53 -19.71
CA ARG A 354 -8.68 17.64 -18.25
C ARG A 354 -7.36 18.22 -17.75
N THR A 355 -7.41 19.44 -17.25
CA THR A 355 -6.24 20.13 -16.68
C THR A 355 -6.10 19.96 -15.17
N ASP A 356 -7.14 19.47 -14.51
CA ASP A 356 -7.26 19.30 -13.05
C ASP A 356 -6.90 17.87 -12.58
N TYR A 357 -5.92 17.23 -13.25
CA TYR A 357 -5.47 15.89 -12.89
C TYR A 357 -3.93 15.81 -12.85
N ALA A 358 -3.38 15.75 -11.64
CA ALA A 358 -1.95 15.82 -11.38
C ALA A 358 -1.10 14.80 -12.17
N PRO A 359 -1.52 13.50 -12.34
CA PRO A 359 -0.73 12.53 -13.09
C PRO A 359 -0.43 12.90 -14.55
N TYR A 360 -1.30 13.69 -15.21
CA TYR A 360 -1.03 14.16 -16.57
C TYR A 360 0.10 15.18 -16.62
N HIS A 361 0.17 16.07 -15.63
CA HIS A 361 1.25 17.04 -15.49
C HIS A 361 2.56 16.35 -15.10
N ILE A 362 2.51 15.34 -14.24
CA ILE A 362 3.67 14.52 -13.88
C ILE A 362 4.25 13.88 -15.13
N LEU A 363 3.42 13.18 -15.92
CA LEU A 363 3.87 12.53 -17.17
C LEU A 363 4.44 13.56 -18.16
N ARG A 364 3.80 14.72 -18.31
CA ARG A 364 4.30 15.79 -19.17
C ARG A 364 5.69 16.26 -18.73
N ALA A 365 5.89 16.49 -17.44
CA ALA A 365 7.19 16.90 -16.91
C ALA A 365 8.26 15.83 -17.13
N GLU A 366 7.94 14.56 -16.87
CA GLU A 366 8.85 13.45 -17.09
C GLU A 366 9.29 13.31 -18.57
N ILE A 367 8.35 13.52 -19.52
CA ILE A 367 8.67 13.53 -20.95
C ILE A 367 9.64 14.66 -21.29
N GLU A 368 9.41 15.89 -20.80
CA GLU A 368 10.33 17.01 -21.05
C GLU A 368 11.74 16.75 -20.47
N LEU A 369 11.81 16.18 -19.27
CA LEU A 369 13.07 15.80 -18.64
C LEU A 369 13.81 14.71 -19.44
N ALA A 370 13.09 13.69 -19.90
CA ALA A 370 13.64 12.57 -20.65
C ALA A 370 14.15 12.99 -22.04
N THR A 371 13.58 14.05 -22.63
CA THR A 371 14.04 14.64 -23.89
C THR A 371 15.17 15.67 -23.70
N GLY A 372 15.69 15.83 -22.48
CA GLY A 372 16.78 16.76 -22.17
C GLY A 372 16.34 18.20 -21.91
N ASN A 373 15.06 18.51 -22.04
CA ASN A 373 14.52 19.85 -21.81
C ASN A 373 14.25 20.08 -20.30
N LYS A 374 15.33 20.03 -19.50
CA LYS A 374 15.26 20.17 -18.04
C LYS A 374 14.49 21.43 -17.58
N PRO A 375 14.73 22.65 -18.16
CA PRO A 375 14.02 23.85 -17.72
C PRO A 375 12.51 23.74 -17.93
N ALA A 376 12.06 23.17 -19.05
CA ALA A 376 10.62 22.99 -19.31
C ALA A 376 10.00 21.97 -18.37
N GLY A 377 10.65 20.82 -18.14
CA GLY A 377 10.16 19.80 -17.23
C GLY A 377 10.01 20.32 -15.79
N LEU A 378 11.02 21.01 -15.27
CA LEU A 378 10.97 21.63 -13.93
C LEU A 378 9.91 22.73 -13.85
N LYS A 379 9.73 23.50 -14.93
CA LYS A 379 8.66 24.49 -15.00
C LYS A 379 7.28 23.85 -14.93
N VAL A 380 7.04 22.75 -15.64
CA VAL A 380 5.78 21.99 -15.58
C VAL A 380 5.50 21.51 -14.15
N TYR A 381 6.52 20.96 -13.48
CA TYR A 381 6.37 20.55 -12.06
C TYR A 381 6.05 21.73 -11.14
N ALA A 382 6.72 22.86 -11.30
CA ALA A 382 6.48 24.05 -10.48
C ALA A 382 5.07 24.63 -10.69
N ASP A 383 4.61 24.68 -11.95
CA ASP A 383 3.26 25.13 -12.30
C ASP A 383 2.19 24.19 -11.73
N ALA A 384 2.36 22.88 -11.90
CA ALA A 384 1.49 21.85 -11.35
C ALA A 384 1.49 21.88 -9.81
N GLY A 385 2.63 22.11 -9.17
CA GLY A 385 2.72 22.22 -7.71
C GLY A 385 1.93 23.40 -7.12
N ARG A 386 1.68 24.46 -7.90
CA ARG A 386 0.79 25.55 -7.50
C ARG A 386 -0.67 25.17 -7.63
N GLN A 387 -1.01 24.33 -8.61
CA GLN A 387 -2.37 23.87 -8.86
C GLN A 387 -2.76 22.72 -7.91
N PHE A 388 -1.81 21.83 -7.58
CA PHE A 388 -2.02 20.65 -6.73
C PHE A 388 -1.10 20.66 -5.49
N PRO A 389 -1.21 21.66 -4.60
CA PRO A 389 -0.28 21.79 -3.48
C PRO A 389 -0.36 20.66 -2.47
N ALA A 390 -1.45 19.89 -2.50
CA ALA A 390 -1.68 18.75 -1.63
C ALA A 390 -1.20 17.41 -2.23
N SER A 391 -0.81 17.34 -3.51
CA SER A 391 -0.35 16.08 -4.11
C SER A 391 1.05 15.71 -3.61
N LEU A 392 1.11 14.61 -2.87
CA LEU A 392 2.37 14.05 -2.37
C LEU A 392 3.21 13.48 -3.52
N ALA A 393 2.57 12.81 -4.47
CA ALA A 393 3.23 12.27 -5.65
C ALA A 393 3.93 13.37 -6.46
N LEU A 394 3.24 14.49 -6.67
CA LEU A 394 3.81 15.61 -7.40
C LEU A 394 5.02 16.21 -6.66
N ILE A 395 4.93 16.38 -5.34
CA ILE A 395 6.02 16.89 -4.50
C ILE A 395 7.23 15.96 -4.60
N GLN A 396 7.04 14.66 -4.46
CA GLN A 396 8.12 13.67 -4.52
C GLN A 396 8.78 13.62 -5.91
N ARG A 397 7.97 13.63 -6.98
CA ARG A 397 8.47 13.66 -8.36
C ARG A 397 9.23 14.94 -8.67
N HIS A 398 8.70 16.09 -8.25
CA HIS A 398 9.36 17.39 -8.45
C HIS A 398 10.69 17.45 -7.68
N ALA A 399 10.72 17.05 -6.40
CA ALA A 399 11.94 17.03 -5.61
C ALA A 399 12.99 16.11 -6.23
N SER A 400 12.60 14.90 -6.65
CA SER A 400 13.50 13.98 -7.35
C SER A 400 14.03 14.55 -8.66
N ALA A 401 13.20 15.27 -9.42
CA ALA A 401 13.60 15.92 -10.66
C ALA A 401 14.60 17.07 -10.42
N LEU A 402 14.39 17.87 -9.36
CA LEU A 402 15.33 18.92 -8.97
C LEU A 402 16.71 18.34 -8.57
N LEU A 403 16.73 17.27 -7.77
CA LEU A 403 17.97 16.56 -7.41
C LEU A 403 18.70 16.06 -8.66
N LYS A 404 18.03 15.30 -9.52
CA LYS A 404 18.60 14.79 -10.79
C LYS A 404 19.06 15.91 -11.73
N SER A 405 18.54 17.12 -11.57
CA SER A 405 18.92 18.29 -12.35
C SER A 405 20.04 19.12 -11.71
N GLY A 406 20.61 18.67 -10.59
CA GLY A 406 21.67 19.38 -9.87
C GLY A 406 21.19 20.63 -9.14
N GLN A 407 19.93 20.64 -8.68
CA GLN A 407 19.32 21.76 -7.97
C GLN A 407 18.91 21.37 -6.52
N PRO A 408 19.83 20.84 -5.69
CA PRO A 408 19.50 20.30 -4.39
C PRO A 408 18.96 21.37 -3.42
N ALA A 409 19.41 22.62 -3.52
CA ALA A 409 18.90 23.71 -2.68
C ALA A 409 17.42 24.01 -2.93
N GLN A 410 16.95 23.93 -4.18
CA GLN A 410 15.52 24.11 -4.51
C GLN A 410 14.71 22.90 -4.06
N ALA A 411 15.26 21.67 -4.23
CA ALA A 411 14.64 20.47 -3.69
C ALA A 411 14.47 20.56 -2.18
N GLN A 412 15.48 21.01 -1.46
CA GLN A 412 15.41 21.19 -0.01
C GLN A 412 14.33 22.20 0.38
N GLN A 413 14.24 23.36 -0.26
CA GLN A 413 13.19 24.36 0.04
C GLN A 413 11.76 23.78 -0.16
N LEU A 414 11.55 23.02 -1.24
CA LEU A 414 10.28 22.34 -1.51
C LEU A 414 9.95 21.34 -0.40
N LEU A 415 10.93 20.51 -0.04
CA LEU A 415 10.77 19.45 0.94
C LEU A 415 10.65 19.96 2.37
N ASP A 416 11.37 21.01 2.76
CA ASP A 416 11.23 21.68 4.06
C ASP A 416 9.81 22.21 4.29
N LYS A 417 9.15 22.71 3.24
CA LYS A 417 7.74 23.09 3.31
C LYS A 417 6.84 21.87 3.43
N ALA A 418 7.13 20.82 2.67
CA ALA A 418 6.31 19.60 2.63
C ALA A 418 6.35 18.86 3.98
N VAL A 419 7.52 18.68 4.60
CA VAL A 419 7.64 17.97 5.90
C VAL A 419 6.94 18.73 7.04
N ARG A 420 6.89 20.07 6.99
CA ARG A 420 6.10 20.85 7.98
C ARG A 420 4.61 20.59 7.87
N GLN A 421 4.10 20.36 6.65
CA GLN A 421 2.69 20.06 6.40
C GLN A 421 2.35 18.60 6.67
N ARG A 422 3.33 17.69 6.47
CA ARG A 422 3.19 16.25 6.58
C ARG A 422 4.36 15.64 7.36
N PRO A 423 4.41 15.86 8.69
CA PRO A 423 5.56 15.48 9.49
C PRO A 423 5.72 13.96 9.70
N ARG A 424 4.75 13.15 9.27
CA ARG A 424 4.79 11.69 9.40
C ARG A 424 5.00 10.96 8.07
N GLU A 425 5.46 11.67 7.02
CA GLU A 425 5.64 11.09 5.69
C GLU A 425 7.11 10.72 5.46
N PRO A 426 7.50 9.43 5.60
CA PRO A 426 8.90 9.02 5.56
C PRO A 426 9.59 9.35 4.22
N ALA A 427 8.87 9.23 3.10
CA ALA A 427 9.43 9.44 1.77
C ALA A 427 9.94 10.89 1.58
N LEU A 428 9.30 11.87 2.23
CA LEU A 428 9.75 13.27 2.19
C LEU A 428 11.08 13.45 2.92
N TYR A 429 11.25 12.80 4.07
CA TYR A 429 12.49 12.89 4.85
C TYR A 429 13.67 12.22 4.14
N LYS A 430 13.43 11.10 3.45
CA LYS A 430 14.46 10.45 2.62
C LYS A 430 14.96 11.38 1.51
N LEU A 431 14.04 12.05 0.81
CA LEU A 431 14.39 13.02 -0.23
C LEU A 431 15.06 14.27 0.36
N LEU A 432 14.57 14.75 1.52
CA LEU A 432 15.15 15.89 2.21
C LEU A 432 16.59 15.61 2.66
N ALA A 433 16.85 14.42 3.17
CA ALA A 433 18.21 14.00 3.54
C ALA A 433 19.15 14.02 2.33
N SER A 434 18.69 13.50 1.18
CA SER A 434 19.47 13.56 -0.07
C SER A 434 19.72 15.01 -0.52
N ALA A 435 18.69 15.86 -0.47
CA ALA A 435 18.79 17.26 -0.86
C ALA A 435 19.76 18.05 0.03
N ALA A 436 19.70 17.85 1.34
CA ALA A 436 20.60 18.46 2.30
C ALA A 436 22.04 17.96 2.12
N GLY A 437 22.23 16.66 1.91
CA GLY A 437 23.54 16.04 1.68
C GLY A 437 24.23 16.58 0.41
N GLU A 438 23.51 16.66 -0.72
CA GLU A 438 24.02 17.22 -1.98
C GLU A 438 24.26 18.74 -1.87
N SER A 439 23.58 19.45 -0.95
CA SER A 439 23.82 20.85 -0.63
C SER A 439 24.99 21.06 0.36
N GLY A 440 25.69 20.01 0.78
CA GLY A 440 26.79 20.06 1.75
C GLY A 440 26.35 20.26 3.21
N LYS A 441 25.06 20.24 3.50
CA LYS A 441 24.48 20.46 4.83
C LYS A 441 24.38 19.16 5.64
N ARG A 442 25.53 18.67 6.08
CA ARG A 442 25.67 17.35 6.70
C ARG A 442 24.79 17.15 7.93
N MET A 443 24.75 18.13 8.84
CA MET A 443 23.89 18.06 10.02
C MET A 443 22.42 17.83 9.65
N GLU A 444 21.90 18.64 8.71
CA GLU A 444 20.50 18.58 8.28
C GLU A 444 20.21 17.26 7.56
N ALA A 445 21.17 16.75 6.76
CA ALA A 445 21.05 15.46 6.10
C ALA A 445 20.91 14.30 7.11
N HIS A 446 21.81 14.24 8.09
CA HIS A 446 21.74 13.21 9.13
C HIS A 446 20.48 13.35 9.99
N ARG A 447 20.06 14.57 10.34
CA ARG A 447 18.78 14.79 11.02
C ARG A 447 17.60 14.25 10.21
N ALA A 448 17.53 14.55 8.93
CA ALA A 448 16.45 14.06 8.07
C ALA A 448 16.47 12.53 7.89
N TYR A 449 17.67 11.90 7.78
CA TYR A 449 17.76 10.45 7.82
C TYR A 449 17.34 9.87 9.18
N GLY A 450 17.64 10.54 10.29
CA GLY A 450 17.17 10.15 11.62
C GLY A 450 15.63 10.09 11.68
N GLU A 451 14.96 11.12 11.19
CA GLU A 451 13.49 11.15 11.09
C GLU A 451 12.95 10.05 10.17
N TYR A 452 13.58 9.85 9.00
CA TYR A 452 13.20 8.75 8.10
C TYR A 452 13.27 7.40 8.80
N TYR A 453 14.38 7.09 9.47
CA TYR A 453 14.55 5.81 10.17
C TYR A 453 13.60 5.68 11.36
N PHE A 454 13.35 6.76 12.09
CA PHE A 454 12.37 6.76 13.18
C PHE A 454 10.97 6.44 12.67
N LEU A 455 10.51 7.14 11.64
CA LEU A 455 9.19 6.94 11.03
C LEU A 455 9.04 5.55 10.36
N THR A 456 10.13 4.95 9.95
CA THR A 456 10.13 3.59 9.38
C THR A 456 10.37 2.48 10.39
N GLY A 457 10.32 2.81 11.70
CA GLY A 457 10.43 1.83 12.79
C GLY A 457 11.83 1.26 12.98
N GLN A 458 12.88 2.00 12.62
CA GLN A 458 14.29 1.60 12.74
C GLN A 458 15.02 2.46 13.81
N PRO A 459 14.68 2.31 15.12
CA PRO A 459 15.13 3.24 16.16
C PRO A 459 16.65 3.26 16.34
N ARG A 460 17.33 2.12 16.14
CA ARG A 460 18.81 2.09 16.25
C ARG A 460 19.46 2.94 15.16
N ALA A 461 19.03 2.80 13.92
CA ALA A 461 19.52 3.59 12.80
C ALA A 461 19.16 5.09 13.00
N ALA A 462 17.98 5.38 13.52
CA ALA A 462 17.57 6.74 13.83
C ALA A 462 18.50 7.39 14.86
N ILE A 463 18.80 6.71 15.98
CA ILE A 463 19.71 7.19 17.02
C ILE A 463 21.09 7.45 16.43
N GLU A 464 21.64 6.51 15.66
CA GLU A 464 22.94 6.66 15.01
C GLU A 464 22.99 7.91 14.11
N GLN A 465 21.93 8.16 13.33
CA GLN A 465 21.87 9.34 12.49
C GLN A 465 21.73 10.64 13.29
N PHE A 466 20.96 10.66 14.36
CA PHE A 466 20.87 11.83 15.24
C PHE A 466 22.20 12.10 15.95
N GLU A 467 22.92 11.07 16.40
CA GLU A 467 24.26 11.23 16.98
C GLU A 467 25.26 11.77 15.96
N LEU A 468 25.18 11.32 14.70
CA LEU A 468 25.99 11.87 13.63
C LEU A 468 25.65 13.34 13.36
N ALA A 469 24.38 13.72 13.38
CA ALA A 469 23.97 15.11 13.23
C ALA A 469 24.54 16.04 14.31
N LEU A 470 24.65 15.55 15.56
CA LEU A 470 25.20 16.30 16.68
C LEU A 470 26.71 16.55 16.57
N ARG A 471 27.44 15.91 15.67
CA ARG A 471 28.88 16.09 15.47
C ARG A 471 29.23 17.24 14.51
N PHE A 472 28.22 17.82 13.86
CA PHE A 472 28.36 18.95 12.93
C PHE A 472 27.66 20.22 13.45
#